data_8a059c9693dc8e172f2a2b98160df403
#
_entry.id   8a059c9693dc8e172f2a2b98160df403
#
_cell.length_a   1.000
_cell.length_b   1.000
_cell.length_c   1.000
_cell.angle_alpha   90.00
_cell.angle_beta   90.00
_cell.angle_gamma   90.00
#
_symmetry.space_group_name_H-M   'P 1'
#
loop_
_entity.id
_entity.type
_entity.pdbx_description
1 polymer ?
#
loop_
_entity_poly.entity_id
_entity_poly.type
_entity_poly.pdbx_seq_one_letter_code
_entity_poly.pdbx_strand_id
1 'polypeptide(L)'
;MATQIKLKAKRSTKLPKGFKLSGVKANIKYKNRLDLALIYSQEPCQSAGVWTKNSVQAACIAHNKAKIQNHIHAVMINSGCANACTGKQGEENCDKSAEALAKVLRIDSKHILLASTGVIGAQLPMPRILKAIPKLVAQKNSNKDSIKLASKAIMTTDTFPKTFGITCKLQSPNDLDSKNTSGKEKVARNEKTSDSKNIVINTESKENAKDSTSVENKLDSKTQEKETCDKKAKVEKKNNKFRIFGMAKGSGMIHPNMATMLGFILTDIAISKELLQEALSEINTQTFNQISVDGDTSTNDMVVVLANGAAKNEIISSKSTDYEIFKKALKKVCVNLAKQIAKDGEGATHLLEVSIKNAQSLQQAQTLSKAIIGSNLVKTAIFGKDANWGRIICAMGYSNASFDASKFNLIFASKKGKIAIVKNGVGTAFNENKAKSILSADVVRILIDLQDGTHSAKAWGCDLSYDYIKINADYRS
;
A
#
# COMPACT_ATOMS: atom_id res chain seq x y z
N MET A 1 -16.46 11.14 -20.27
CA MET A 1 -15.49 10.02 -20.08
C MET A 1 -14.43 10.47 -19.07
N ALA A 2 -14.32 9.83 -17.93
CA ALA A 2 -13.27 10.18 -16.94
C ALA A 2 -11.89 9.84 -17.54
N THR A 3 -11.02 10.83 -17.66
CA THR A 3 -9.66 10.65 -18.18
C THR A 3 -8.92 9.65 -17.30
N GLN A 4 -8.54 8.50 -17.87
CA GLN A 4 -7.86 7.44 -17.12
C GLN A 4 -6.44 7.90 -16.72
N ILE A 5 -6.28 8.30 -15.46
CA ILE A 5 -5.00 8.75 -14.90
C ILE A 5 -3.97 7.60 -14.99
N LYS A 6 -2.90 7.79 -15.75
CA LYS A 6 -1.83 6.79 -15.92
C LYS A 6 -0.74 6.98 -14.85
N LEU A 7 -0.53 5.97 -14.00
CA LEU A 7 0.53 6.00 -12.99
C LEU A 7 1.92 5.89 -13.63
N LYS A 8 2.74 6.95 -13.55
CA LYS A 8 4.15 6.93 -13.93
C LYS A 8 4.99 6.50 -12.71
N ALA A 9 5.35 5.22 -12.62
CA ALA A 9 6.07 4.64 -11.48
C ALA A 9 7.25 3.75 -11.93
N LYS A 10 8.39 3.91 -11.26
CA LYS A 10 9.59 3.05 -11.42
C LYS A 10 9.83 2.24 -10.16
N ARG A 11 10.26 0.98 -10.29
CA ARG A 11 10.71 0.15 -9.16
C ARG A 11 11.83 0.87 -8.41
N SER A 12 11.78 0.85 -7.07
CA SER A 12 12.79 1.46 -6.22
C SER A 12 13.16 0.49 -5.10
N THR A 13 14.44 0.39 -4.81
CA THR A 13 14.96 -0.31 -3.63
C THR A 13 15.39 0.66 -2.54
N LYS A 14 15.20 1.97 -2.75
CA LYS A 14 15.54 3.03 -1.80
C LYS A 14 14.34 3.33 -0.91
N LEU A 15 14.59 3.56 0.37
CA LEU A 15 13.57 4.08 1.28
C LEU A 15 13.09 5.46 0.84
N PRO A 16 11.87 5.86 1.22
CA PRO A 16 11.46 7.26 1.19
C PRO A 16 12.41 8.13 2.03
N LYS A 17 12.54 9.40 1.70
CA LYS A 17 13.42 10.34 2.41
C LYS A 17 13.04 10.41 3.89
N GLY A 18 14.02 10.57 4.75
CA GLY A 18 13.82 10.71 6.20
C GLY A 18 13.61 9.40 6.96
N PHE A 19 13.34 8.27 6.29
CA PHE A 19 13.18 6.97 6.95
C PHE A 19 14.50 6.23 7.13
N LYS A 20 14.63 5.58 8.29
CA LYS A 20 15.74 4.68 8.65
C LYS A 20 15.16 3.39 9.25
N LEU A 21 15.78 2.27 8.99
CA LEU A 21 15.40 0.96 9.49
C LEU A 21 16.56 0.31 10.24
N SER A 22 16.24 -0.59 11.15
CA SER A 22 17.22 -1.52 11.75
C SER A 22 16.55 -2.83 12.16
N GLY A 23 17.37 -3.86 12.35
CA GLY A 23 16.93 -5.15 12.87
C GLY A 23 18.08 -5.79 13.65
N VAL A 24 17.79 -6.26 14.87
CA VAL A 24 18.78 -6.85 15.77
C VAL A 24 18.28 -8.18 16.35
N LYS A 25 19.20 -8.94 16.94
CA LYS A 25 18.90 -10.14 17.75
C LYS A 25 18.65 -9.68 19.18
N ALA A 26 17.43 -9.85 19.67
CA ALA A 26 17.06 -9.67 21.07
C ALA A 26 16.89 -11.02 21.79
N ASN A 27 16.92 -12.14 21.05
CA ASN A 27 16.72 -13.51 21.56
C ASN A 27 15.37 -13.68 22.25
N ILE A 28 14.30 -13.20 21.62
CA ILE A 28 12.93 -13.19 22.18
C ILE A 28 12.41 -14.63 22.35
N LYS A 29 12.41 -15.42 21.27
CA LYS A 29 12.08 -16.85 21.32
C LYS A 29 13.32 -17.70 20.98
N TYR A 30 13.97 -17.41 19.85
CA TYR A 30 15.06 -18.24 19.32
C TYR A 30 16.42 -17.56 19.53
N LYS A 31 17.45 -18.35 19.87
CA LYS A 31 18.84 -17.86 19.91
C LYS A 31 19.32 -17.58 18.47
N ASN A 32 20.16 -16.55 18.32
CA ASN A 32 20.85 -16.22 17.06
C ASN A 32 19.98 -15.81 15.86
N ARG A 33 18.69 -15.53 16.03
CA ARG A 33 17.81 -15.01 15.01
C ARG A 33 17.58 -13.49 15.19
N LEU A 34 17.40 -12.75 14.07
CA LEU A 34 16.89 -11.38 14.11
C LEU A 34 15.42 -11.42 14.49
N ASP A 35 15.01 -10.68 15.52
CA ASP A 35 13.67 -10.77 16.11
C ASP A 35 13.14 -9.45 16.69
N LEU A 36 13.93 -8.35 16.56
CA LEU A 36 13.50 -7.01 16.93
C LEU A 36 13.87 -6.02 15.83
N ALA A 37 12.88 -5.31 15.29
CA ALA A 37 13.04 -4.34 14.22
C ALA A 37 12.58 -2.94 14.64
N LEU A 38 13.14 -1.92 14.01
CA LEU A 38 12.76 -0.52 14.14
C LEU A 38 12.51 0.09 12.78
N ILE A 39 11.39 0.78 12.65
CA ILE A 39 11.13 1.78 11.62
C ILE A 39 11.20 3.14 12.31
N TYR A 40 12.01 4.05 11.79
CA TYR A 40 12.18 5.39 12.34
C TYR A 40 12.08 6.44 11.25
N SER A 41 11.35 7.51 11.52
CA SER A 41 11.29 8.71 10.68
C SER A 41 11.95 9.88 11.40
N GLN A 42 12.80 10.63 10.68
CA GLN A 42 13.42 11.85 11.17
C GLN A 42 12.37 12.96 11.34
N GLU A 43 11.43 13.05 10.40
CA GLU A 43 10.30 13.96 10.44
C GLU A 43 9.07 13.27 11.05
N PRO A 44 8.19 14.04 11.73
CA PRO A 44 6.92 13.51 12.23
C PRO A 44 6.03 13.06 11.08
N CYS A 45 5.41 11.88 11.22
CA CYS A 45 4.56 11.30 10.18
C CYS A 45 3.09 11.56 10.45
N GLN A 46 2.32 11.97 9.44
CA GLN A 46 0.91 11.62 9.38
C GLN A 46 0.81 10.09 9.26
N SER A 47 -0.12 9.50 9.99
CA SER A 47 -0.22 8.04 10.05
C SER A 47 -1.65 7.57 9.89
N ALA A 48 -1.81 6.44 9.22
CA ALA A 48 -3.07 5.73 9.07
C ALA A 48 -2.87 4.26 9.45
N GLY A 49 -3.91 3.66 10.03
CA GLY A 49 -3.85 2.28 10.49
C GLY A 49 -5.14 1.52 10.23
N VAL A 50 -5.00 0.24 9.96
CA VAL A 50 -6.09 -0.73 9.89
C VAL A 50 -5.68 -1.97 10.68
N TRP A 51 -6.63 -2.53 11.44
CA TRP A 51 -6.38 -3.49 12.52
C TRP A 51 -7.24 -4.73 12.38
N THR A 52 -6.82 -5.83 13.00
CA THR A 52 -7.62 -7.06 13.08
C THR A 52 -9.01 -6.80 13.64
N LYS A 53 -10.00 -7.51 13.09
CA LYS A 53 -11.37 -7.58 13.61
C LYS A 53 -11.61 -8.82 14.48
N ASN A 54 -10.55 -9.60 14.75
CA ASN A 54 -10.64 -10.69 15.71
C ASN A 54 -11.10 -10.13 17.08
N SER A 55 -12.03 -10.79 17.74
CA SER A 55 -12.49 -10.42 19.08
C SER A 55 -11.38 -10.51 20.12
N VAL A 56 -10.43 -11.41 19.91
CA VAL A 56 -9.20 -11.52 20.70
C VAL A 56 -8.11 -10.67 20.05
N GLN A 57 -7.78 -9.53 20.64
CA GLN A 57 -6.76 -8.62 20.11
C GLN A 57 -5.51 -8.59 21.01
N ALA A 58 -4.34 -8.55 20.38
CA ALA A 58 -3.07 -8.38 21.10
C ALA A 58 -2.97 -6.99 21.74
N ALA A 59 -2.26 -6.87 22.86
CA ALA A 59 -2.10 -5.61 23.60
C ALA A 59 -1.56 -4.45 22.72
N CYS A 60 -0.68 -4.73 21.76
CA CYS A 60 -0.17 -3.72 20.83
C CYS A 60 -1.26 -3.10 19.93
N ILE A 61 -2.39 -3.77 19.70
CA ILE A 61 -3.50 -3.23 18.90
C ILE A 61 -4.18 -2.10 19.64
N ALA A 62 -4.53 -2.31 20.92
CA ALA A 62 -5.13 -1.28 21.78
C ALA A 62 -4.18 -0.08 21.96
N HIS A 63 -2.89 -0.35 22.25
CA HIS A 63 -1.84 0.67 22.32
C HIS A 63 -1.78 1.54 21.06
N ASN A 64 -1.78 0.93 19.88
CA ASN A 64 -1.68 1.64 18.63
C ASN A 64 -2.95 2.44 18.30
N LYS A 65 -4.14 1.89 18.56
CA LYS A 65 -5.41 2.61 18.37
C LYS A 65 -5.46 3.90 19.20
N ALA A 66 -4.95 3.87 20.43
CA ALA A 66 -4.88 5.04 21.29
C ALA A 66 -3.87 6.10 20.79
N LYS A 67 -2.80 5.68 20.11
CA LYS A 67 -1.69 6.56 19.74
C LYS A 67 -1.65 6.99 18.27
N ILE A 68 -2.36 6.29 17.37
CA ILE A 68 -2.32 6.56 15.92
C ILE A 68 -2.75 7.97 15.51
N GLN A 69 -3.46 8.68 16.42
CA GLN A 69 -3.88 10.07 16.20
C GLN A 69 -2.73 11.08 16.35
N ASN A 70 -1.65 10.70 17.02
CA ASN A 70 -0.45 11.54 17.15
C ASN A 70 0.41 11.48 15.89
N HIS A 71 1.33 12.43 15.77
CA HIS A 71 2.41 12.35 14.78
C HIS A 71 3.39 11.25 15.15
N ILE A 72 3.52 10.24 14.31
CA ILE A 72 4.33 9.05 14.63
C ILE A 72 5.77 9.21 14.11
N HIS A 73 6.74 8.90 14.97
CA HIS A 73 8.18 8.88 14.62
C HIS A 73 8.76 7.48 14.51
N ALA A 74 8.20 6.51 15.25
CA ALA A 74 8.78 5.17 15.28
C ALA A 74 7.74 4.06 15.35
N VAL A 75 8.10 2.91 14.79
CA VAL A 75 7.41 1.64 15.01
C VAL A 75 8.45 0.61 15.43
N MET A 76 8.29 0.01 16.61
CA MET A 76 9.10 -1.14 17.03
C MET A 76 8.32 -2.43 16.84
N ILE A 77 8.94 -3.42 16.24
CA ILE A 77 8.32 -4.69 15.88
C ILE A 77 9.11 -5.83 16.48
N ASN A 78 8.46 -6.70 17.22
CA ASN A 78 9.08 -7.94 17.69
C ASN A 78 8.47 -9.17 17.01
N SER A 79 9.28 -10.19 16.76
CA SER A 79 8.87 -11.52 16.32
C SER A 79 9.21 -12.59 17.36
N GLY A 80 8.43 -13.69 17.37
CA GLY A 80 8.58 -14.82 18.28
C GLY A 80 7.60 -14.84 19.45
N CYS A 81 7.02 -13.69 19.84
CA CYS A 81 5.98 -13.57 20.84
C CYS A 81 4.91 -12.58 20.36
N ALA A 82 3.65 -13.00 20.40
CA ALA A 82 2.52 -12.21 19.92
C ALA A 82 2.06 -11.12 20.91
N ASN A 83 2.39 -11.25 22.20
CA ASN A 83 1.84 -10.42 23.26
C ASN A 83 0.30 -10.34 23.21
N ALA A 84 -0.33 -11.47 22.94
CA ALA A 84 -1.77 -11.66 22.90
C ALA A 84 -2.18 -12.64 23.98
N CYS A 85 -3.36 -12.47 24.58
CA CYS A 85 -3.84 -13.22 25.74
C CYS A 85 -2.84 -13.18 26.92
N THR A 86 -2.24 -12.03 27.16
CA THR A 86 -1.22 -11.80 28.20
C THR A 86 -1.71 -10.92 29.35
N GLY A 87 -3.02 -10.58 29.34
CA GLY A 87 -3.67 -9.77 30.38
C GLY A 87 -3.04 -8.39 30.53
N LYS A 88 -3.26 -7.78 31.70
CA LYS A 88 -2.72 -6.45 32.05
C LYS A 88 -1.21 -6.34 31.90
N GLN A 89 -0.48 -7.43 32.22
CA GLN A 89 0.98 -7.45 32.04
C GLN A 89 1.38 -7.21 30.57
N GLY A 90 0.60 -7.71 29.60
CA GLY A 90 0.86 -7.46 28.19
C GLY A 90 0.71 -5.99 27.78
N GLU A 91 -0.24 -5.28 28.37
CA GLU A 91 -0.43 -3.82 28.18
C GLU A 91 0.74 -3.04 28.80
N GLU A 92 1.09 -3.36 30.05
CA GLU A 92 2.25 -2.77 30.74
C GLU A 92 3.56 -3.01 29.97
N ASN A 93 3.70 -4.18 29.35
CA ASN A 93 4.87 -4.49 28.52
C ASN A 93 4.91 -3.64 27.24
N CYS A 94 3.76 -3.28 26.67
CA CYS A 94 3.69 -2.31 25.57
C CYS A 94 4.19 -0.93 26.03
N ASP A 95 3.67 -0.43 27.16
CA ASP A 95 4.06 0.89 27.66
C ASP A 95 5.54 0.95 28.01
N LYS A 96 6.05 -0.01 28.78
CA LYS A 96 7.48 -0.14 29.10
C LYS A 96 8.37 -0.20 27.83
N SER A 97 7.91 -0.90 26.79
CA SER A 97 8.65 -0.99 25.52
C SER A 97 8.68 0.35 24.79
N ALA A 98 7.55 1.06 24.74
CA ALA A 98 7.46 2.36 24.10
C ALA A 98 8.26 3.43 24.85
N GLU A 99 8.18 3.47 26.20
CA GLU A 99 8.94 4.38 27.06
C GLU A 99 10.45 4.17 26.92
N ALA A 100 10.90 2.91 26.96
CA ALA A 100 12.31 2.60 26.81
C ALA A 100 12.86 3.03 25.44
N LEU A 101 12.10 2.80 24.36
CA LEU A 101 12.48 3.26 23.04
C LEU A 101 12.46 4.79 22.93
N ALA A 102 11.45 5.45 23.49
CA ALA A 102 11.29 6.90 23.53
C ALA A 102 12.50 7.56 24.19
N LYS A 103 12.93 7.04 25.35
CA LYS A 103 14.11 7.51 26.09
C LYS A 103 15.38 7.51 25.22
N VAL A 104 15.62 6.42 24.48
CA VAL A 104 16.83 6.30 23.64
C VAL A 104 16.73 7.17 22.38
N LEU A 105 15.52 7.32 21.81
CA LEU A 105 15.28 8.20 20.66
C LEU A 105 15.19 9.68 21.02
N ARG A 106 15.01 10.03 22.33
CA ARG A 106 14.75 11.38 22.85
C ARG A 106 13.48 11.99 22.26
N ILE A 107 12.39 11.23 22.26
CA ILE A 107 11.04 11.63 21.83
C ILE A 107 10.02 11.21 22.89
N ASP A 108 8.78 11.69 22.78
CA ASP A 108 7.69 11.24 23.64
C ASP A 108 7.18 9.86 23.20
N SER A 109 6.82 8.99 24.17
CA SER A 109 6.30 7.63 23.92
C SER A 109 4.98 7.61 23.14
N LYS A 110 4.21 8.70 23.14
CA LYS A 110 2.98 8.85 22.33
C LYS A 110 3.25 8.84 20.82
N HIS A 111 4.50 9.06 20.39
CA HIS A 111 4.93 9.05 19.01
C HIS A 111 5.45 7.68 18.52
N ILE A 112 5.22 6.62 19.32
CA ILE A 112 5.71 5.27 19.06
C ILE A 112 4.54 4.30 18.91
N LEU A 113 4.54 3.54 17.83
CA LEU A 113 3.67 2.39 17.64
C LEU A 113 4.46 1.10 17.89
N LEU A 114 3.74 0.05 18.25
CA LEU A 114 4.29 -1.28 18.54
C LEU A 114 3.63 -2.34 17.66
N ALA A 115 4.39 -3.37 17.30
CA ALA A 115 3.86 -4.54 16.63
C ALA A 115 4.51 -5.80 17.17
N SER A 116 3.71 -6.82 17.38
CA SER A 116 4.18 -8.12 17.88
C SER A 116 3.67 -9.23 16.98
N THR A 117 4.43 -10.32 16.84
CA THR A 117 3.99 -11.51 16.11
C THR A 117 4.72 -12.75 16.66
N GLY A 118 4.05 -13.90 16.67
CA GLY A 118 4.59 -15.16 17.15
C GLY A 118 3.62 -15.92 18.04
N VAL A 119 4.11 -16.58 19.08
CA VAL A 119 3.31 -17.43 19.97
C VAL A 119 2.34 -16.60 20.80
N ILE A 120 1.07 -17.02 20.86
CA ILE A 120 0.00 -16.48 21.71
C ILE A 120 0.12 -17.06 23.12
N GLY A 121 -0.22 -16.28 24.16
CA GLY A 121 -0.21 -16.69 25.56
C GLY A 121 1.15 -16.60 26.27
N ALA A 122 2.21 -16.26 25.53
CA ALA A 122 3.53 -16.05 26.10
C ALA A 122 3.78 -14.59 26.46
N GLN A 123 4.38 -14.32 27.62
CA GLN A 123 4.78 -12.97 28.02
C GLN A 123 6.03 -12.51 27.25
N LEU A 124 6.11 -11.22 26.95
CA LEU A 124 7.30 -10.62 26.34
C LEU A 124 8.50 -10.74 27.31
N PRO A 125 9.66 -11.23 26.87
CA PRO A 125 10.86 -11.29 27.69
C PRO A 125 11.50 -9.89 27.83
N MET A 126 10.86 -9.02 28.59
CA MET A 126 11.19 -7.59 28.70
C MET A 126 12.67 -7.30 28.98
N PRO A 127 13.39 -8.02 29.87
CA PRO A 127 14.81 -7.75 30.09
C PRO A 127 15.64 -7.86 28.79
N ARG A 128 15.30 -8.82 27.93
CA ARG A 128 16.00 -9.02 26.64
C ARG A 128 15.68 -7.93 25.64
N ILE A 129 14.41 -7.51 25.56
CA ILE A 129 13.94 -6.44 24.67
C ILE A 129 14.58 -5.12 25.08
N LEU A 130 14.50 -4.75 26.38
CA LEU A 130 15.05 -3.51 26.91
C LEU A 130 16.56 -3.41 26.67
N LYS A 131 17.31 -4.51 26.90
CA LYS A 131 18.74 -4.58 26.63
C LYS A 131 19.10 -4.38 25.15
N ALA A 132 18.21 -4.77 24.22
CA ALA A 132 18.45 -4.69 22.78
C ALA A 132 18.14 -3.31 22.17
N ILE A 133 17.27 -2.48 22.79
CA ILE A 133 16.83 -1.19 22.28
C ILE A 133 17.98 -0.22 21.96
N PRO A 134 19.00 0.00 22.80
CA PRO A 134 20.10 0.90 22.46
C PRO A 134 20.83 0.49 21.17
N LYS A 135 21.10 -0.79 20.99
CA LYS A 135 21.73 -1.34 19.78
C LYS A 135 20.81 -1.18 18.55
N LEU A 136 19.51 -1.44 18.73
CA LEU A 136 18.51 -1.27 17.68
C LEU A 136 18.49 0.17 17.16
N VAL A 137 18.52 1.16 18.06
CA VAL A 137 18.54 2.58 17.70
C VAL A 137 19.87 2.99 17.07
N ALA A 138 21.01 2.53 17.60
CA ALA A 138 22.33 2.87 17.07
C ALA A 138 22.55 2.36 15.63
N GLN A 139 21.97 1.21 15.27
CA GLN A 139 22.13 0.59 13.95
C GLN A 139 21.14 1.09 12.87
N LYS A 140 20.22 2.02 13.20
CA LYS A 140 19.24 2.50 12.22
C LYS A 140 19.90 3.24 11.05
N ASN A 141 19.58 2.80 9.84
CA ASN A 141 20.15 3.35 8.60
C ASN A 141 19.12 3.32 7.45
N SER A 142 19.42 4.01 6.36
CA SER A 142 18.58 4.04 5.14
C SER A 142 19.12 3.19 3.98
N ASN A 143 20.17 2.42 4.21
CA ASN A 143 20.82 1.58 3.20
C ASN A 143 20.06 0.25 2.96
N LYS A 144 20.50 -0.53 1.97
CA LYS A 144 19.88 -1.82 1.61
C LYS A 144 20.02 -2.86 2.72
N ASP A 145 21.12 -2.84 3.48
CA ASP A 145 21.33 -3.80 4.55
C ASP A 145 20.38 -3.59 5.71
N SER A 146 20.11 -2.33 6.08
CA SER A 146 19.13 -2.01 7.11
C SER A 146 17.71 -2.46 6.70
N ILE A 147 17.33 -2.34 5.42
CA ILE A 147 16.08 -2.89 4.89
C ILE A 147 16.05 -4.42 5.05
N LYS A 148 17.13 -5.09 4.66
CA LYS A 148 17.27 -6.56 4.75
C LYS A 148 17.19 -7.04 6.21
N LEU A 149 17.89 -6.36 7.12
CA LEU A 149 17.89 -6.71 8.55
C LEU A 149 16.49 -6.51 9.17
N ALA A 150 15.87 -5.37 8.95
CA ALA A 150 14.54 -5.08 9.49
C ALA A 150 13.48 -6.05 8.94
N SER A 151 13.47 -6.27 7.61
CA SER A 151 12.51 -7.19 6.99
C SER A 151 12.68 -8.65 7.41
N LYS A 152 13.92 -9.08 7.73
CA LYS A 152 14.16 -10.40 8.32
C LYS A 152 13.75 -10.48 9.79
N ALA A 153 13.92 -9.40 10.55
CA ALA A 153 13.63 -9.39 11.99
C ALA A 153 12.12 -9.49 12.31
N ILE A 154 11.24 -9.18 11.36
CA ILE A 154 9.79 -9.29 11.54
C ILE A 154 9.22 -10.67 11.11
N MET A 155 10.02 -11.53 10.49
CA MET A 155 9.59 -12.83 9.99
C MET A 155 9.35 -13.83 11.13
N THR A 156 8.40 -14.76 10.91
CA THR A 156 8.17 -15.93 11.78
C THR A 156 8.44 -17.22 11.01
N THR A 157 7.44 -17.78 10.38
CA THR A 157 7.53 -18.95 9.49
C THR A 157 7.78 -18.58 8.03
N ASP A 158 7.87 -17.28 7.74
CA ASP A 158 8.18 -16.74 6.41
C ASP A 158 9.49 -17.32 5.87
N THR A 159 9.54 -17.68 4.57
CA THR A 159 10.74 -18.22 3.93
C THR A 159 11.61 -17.14 3.30
N PHE A 160 11.02 -15.97 2.97
CA PHE A 160 11.75 -14.82 2.43
C PHE A 160 11.17 -13.48 2.90
N PRO A 161 12.02 -12.42 2.99
CA PRO A 161 11.56 -11.07 3.33
C PRO A 161 10.68 -10.46 2.25
N LYS A 162 9.53 -9.90 2.64
CA LYS A 162 8.56 -9.32 1.71
C LYS A 162 8.70 -7.81 1.67
N THR A 163 9.22 -7.29 0.56
CA THR A 163 9.41 -5.85 0.37
C THR A 163 9.07 -5.42 -1.05
N PHE A 164 8.54 -4.21 -1.18
CA PHE A 164 8.29 -3.62 -2.49
C PHE A 164 8.31 -2.10 -2.42
N GLY A 165 9.04 -1.45 -3.32
CA GLY A 165 9.11 0.00 -3.36
C GLY A 165 9.03 0.54 -4.78
N ILE A 166 8.50 1.77 -4.90
CA ILE A 166 8.39 2.52 -6.16
C ILE A 166 8.69 4.01 -5.93
N THR A 167 9.14 4.65 -7.00
CA THR A 167 9.20 6.12 -7.11
C THR A 167 8.16 6.55 -8.13
N CYS A 168 7.35 7.54 -7.77
CA CYS A 168 6.27 8.08 -8.59
C CYS A 168 6.48 9.56 -8.85
N LYS A 169 5.79 10.09 -9.90
CA LYS A 169 5.65 11.52 -10.15
C LYS A 169 4.22 11.95 -9.89
N LEU A 170 4.06 13.08 -9.22
CA LEU A 170 2.83 13.86 -9.17
C LEU A 170 2.64 14.63 -10.48
N GLN A 171 1.46 15.18 -10.70
CA GLN A 171 1.20 16.00 -11.86
C GLN A 171 1.99 17.32 -11.74
N SER A 172 2.58 17.79 -12.84
CA SER A 172 3.21 19.10 -12.86
C SER A 172 2.14 20.16 -13.15
N PRO A 173 2.20 21.37 -12.58
CA PRO A 173 1.32 22.46 -12.98
C PRO A 173 1.30 22.70 -14.50
N ASN A 174 2.44 22.52 -15.16
CA ASN A 174 2.56 22.65 -16.63
C ASN A 174 1.92 21.50 -17.44
N ASP A 175 1.55 20.38 -16.81
CA ASP A 175 0.82 19.28 -17.50
C ASP A 175 -0.66 19.61 -17.69
N LEU A 176 -1.20 20.67 -17.04
CA LEU A 176 -2.58 21.15 -17.18
C LEU A 176 -2.75 22.08 -18.41
N ASP A 177 -1.75 22.92 -18.71
CA ASP A 177 -1.82 23.89 -19.81
C ASP A 177 -1.70 23.25 -21.19
N SER A 178 -0.99 22.11 -21.29
CA SER A 178 -0.82 21.41 -22.58
C SER A 178 -2.09 20.68 -23.08
N LYS A 179 -3.12 20.51 -22.24
CA LYS A 179 -4.40 19.89 -22.66
C LYS A 179 -5.45 20.90 -23.09
N ASN A 180 -5.31 22.17 -22.73
CA ASN A 180 -6.24 23.25 -23.15
C ASN A 180 -5.87 23.90 -24.48
N THR A 181 -4.67 23.64 -25.03
CA THR A 181 -4.20 24.25 -26.28
C THR A 181 -4.38 23.37 -27.52
N SER A 182 -4.88 22.13 -27.40
CA SER A 182 -5.12 21.23 -28.53
C SER A 182 -6.55 21.29 -29.11
N GLY A 183 -7.35 22.27 -28.70
CA GLY A 183 -8.69 22.54 -29.20
C GLY A 183 -8.79 23.74 -30.18
N LYS A 184 -7.72 24.07 -30.91
CA LYS A 184 -7.84 25.00 -32.03
C LYS A 184 -8.25 24.23 -33.27
N GLU A 185 -9.49 24.43 -33.64
CA GLU A 185 -10.13 24.00 -34.86
C GLU A 185 -9.26 24.30 -36.10
N LYS A 186 -9.07 23.27 -36.92
CA LYS A 186 -8.65 23.44 -38.32
C LYS A 186 -9.83 24.02 -39.12
N VAL A 187 -9.91 25.34 -39.18
CA VAL A 187 -10.72 26.00 -40.21
C VAL A 187 -9.98 25.90 -41.52
N ALA A 188 -10.53 25.14 -42.46
CA ALA A 188 -10.07 25.03 -43.82
C ALA A 188 -10.22 26.41 -44.52
N ARG A 189 -9.13 26.97 -45.02
CA ARG A 189 -9.14 28.06 -45.97
C ARG A 189 -9.63 27.52 -47.32
N ASN A 190 -10.78 28.01 -47.73
CA ASN A 190 -11.10 28.09 -49.18
C ASN A 190 -11.16 29.57 -49.58
N GLU A 191 -10.26 29.92 -50.47
CA GLU A 191 -10.25 31.22 -51.16
C GLU A 191 -11.43 31.34 -52.15
N LYS A 192 -12.09 32.50 -52.13
CA LYS A 192 -12.48 33.22 -53.39
C LYS A 192 -12.95 34.62 -53.07
N THR A 193 -12.19 35.57 -53.61
CA THR A 193 -12.46 36.92 -54.19
C THR A 193 -13.86 37.51 -54.11
N SER A 194 -14.02 38.75 -53.63
CA SER A 194 -14.23 39.97 -54.45
C SER A 194 -14.72 41.14 -53.63
N ASP A 195 -14.04 42.26 -53.84
CA ASP A 195 -14.43 43.66 -54.01
C ASP A 195 -15.36 44.41 -52.99
N SER A 196 -14.77 45.55 -52.62
CA SER A 196 -15.29 46.92 -52.67
C SER A 196 -15.73 47.64 -51.40
N LYS A 197 -14.96 48.74 -51.19
CA LYS A 197 -15.33 50.13 -50.84
C LYS A 197 -15.61 50.52 -49.38
N ASN A 198 -14.63 51.33 -48.95
CA ASN A 198 -14.74 52.66 -48.30
C ASN A 198 -15.99 53.01 -47.48
N ILE A 199 -15.71 53.52 -46.27
CA ILE A 199 -15.98 54.90 -45.87
C ILE A 199 -15.27 55.21 -44.54
N VAL A 200 -14.55 56.35 -44.60
CA VAL A 200 -13.91 57.11 -43.52
C VAL A 200 -14.99 57.93 -42.83
N ILE A 201 -14.95 58.13 -41.53
CA ILE A 201 -15.26 59.41 -40.88
C ILE A 201 -14.55 59.46 -39.53
N ASN A 202 -13.71 60.53 -39.41
CA ASN A 202 -13.18 61.14 -38.20
C ASN A 202 -14.28 61.77 -37.35
N THR A 203 -14.04 61.89 -36.06
CA THR A 203 -14.14 63.21 -35.37
C THR A 203 -13.47 63.17 -34.00
N GLU A 204 -12.62 64.10 -33.84
CA GLU A 204 -11.96 64.74 -32.75
C GLU A 204 -12.89 65.35 -31.68
N SER A 205 -12.38 65.54 -30.48
CA SER A 205 -12.21 66.83 -29.75
C SER A 205 -11.89 66.47 -28.27
N LYS A 206 -10.71 66.88 -27.73
CA LYS A 206 -10.33 68.14 -27.13
C LYS A 206 -11.31 68.56 -26.01
N GLU A 207 -10.95 68.99 -24.83
CA GLU A 207 -9.95 69.94 -24.29
C GLU A 207 -9.98 69.90 -22.74
N ASN A 208 -8.84 70.13 -22.13
CA ASN A 208 -8.34 71.22 -21.28
C ASN A 208 -8.71 71.15 -19.78
N ALA A 209 -7.93 71.55 -18.84
CA ALA A 209 -6.64 72.14 -18.63
C ALA A 209 -6.58 72.65 -17.17
N LYS A 210 -5.37 72.76 -16.63
CA LYS A 210 -4.91 73.82 -15.68
C LYS A 210 -5.25 73.60 -14.19
N ASP A 211 -4.46 73.94 -13.21
CA ASP A 211 -3.15 74.60 -13.11
C ASP A 211 -2.71 74.62 -11.61
N SER A 212 -1.43 74.74 -11.41
CA SER A 212 -0.65 75.54 -10.46
C SER A 212 -0.56 75.06 -8.97
N THR A 213 0.50 75.13 -8.23
CA THR A 213 1.77 75.81 -8.24
C THR A 213 2.66 75.30 -7.14
N SER A 214 3.92 75.12 -7.47
CA SER A 214 5.18 75.40 -6.80
C SER A 214 5.24 75.66 -5.29
N VAL A 215 6.29 75.10 -4.62
CA VAL A 215 7.40 75.88 -3.99
C VAL A 215 8.59 74.90 -3.76
N GLU A 216 9.72 75.38 -4.22
CA GLU A 216 11.10 74.87 -3.98
C GLU A 216 11.50 74.93 -2.53
N ASN A 217 12.33 73.98 -2.09
CA ASN A 217 13.57 74.39 -1.34
C ASN A 217 14.65 73.31 -1.45
N LYS A 218 15.79 73.73 -1.91
CA LYS A 218 17.06 73.03 -1.93
C LYS A 218 17.62 72.92 -0.50
N LEU A 219 18.30 71.85 -0.13
CA LEU A 219 19.76 71.89 0.24
C LEU A 219 20.27 70.49 0.62
N ASP A 220 21.41 70.17 0.02
CA ASP A 220 22.60 69.45 0.43
C ASP A 220 22.64 67.94 0.65
N SER A 221 23.38 67.42 -0.29
CA SER A 221 24.34 66.33 -0.31
C SER A 221 24.79 65.70 1.00
N LYS A 222 24.64 64.33 1.10
CA LYS A 222 25.77 63.44 1.46
C LYS A 222 25.51 62.02 1.05
N THR A 223 26.45 61.47 0.32
CA THR A 223 26.77 60.12 -0.03
C THR A 223 26.33 59.10 1.02
N GLN A 224 25.47 58.19 0.67
CA GLN A 224 25.39 56.85 1.28
C GLN A 224 25.19 55.81 0.20
N GLU A 225 26.07 54.84 0.25
CA GLU A 225 26.18 53.68 -0.65
C GLU A 225 24.90 52.92 -0.76
N LYS A 226 24.48 52.61 -1.99
CA LYS A 226 23.44 51.66 -2.31
C LYS A 226 23.98 50.27 -2.10
N GLU A 227 23.79 49.67 -0.93
CA GLU A 227 23.72 48.21 -0.79
C GLU A 227 22.41 47.74 -1.38
N THR A 228 22.43 47.34 -2.62
CA THR A 228 21.35 46.59 -3.25
C THR A 228 21.35 45.18 -2.67
N CYS A 229 20.53 44.98 -1.64
CA CYS A 229 20.23 43.66 -1.09
C CYS A 229 19.37 42.87 -2.09
N ASP A 230 19.98 42.35 -3.14
CA ASP A 230 19.38 41.33 -4.03
C ASP A 230 19.26 40.00 -3.27
N LYS A 231 18.34 39.92 -2.31
CA LYS A 231 17.84 38.63 -1.83
C LYS A 231 16.92 38.04 -2.90
N LYS A 232 17.51 37.45 -3.94
CA LYS A 232 16.81 36.49 -4.77
C LYS A 232 16.34 35.36 -3.85
N ALA A 233 15.08 35.41 -3.43
CA ALA A 233 14.39 34.26 -2.83
C ALA A 233 14.53 33.12 -3.81
N LYS A 234 15.38 32.12 -3.49
CA LYS A 234 15.43 30.86 -4.21
C LYS A 234 14.04 30.25 -4.12
N VAL A 235 13.24 30.40 -5.18
CA VAL A 235 12.02 29.62 -5.34
C VAL A 235 12.45 28.14 -5.31
N GLU A 236 12.30 27.50 -4.16
CA GLU A 236 12.56 26.06 -4.02
C GLU A 236 11.69 25.35 -5.06
N LYS A 237 12.30 24.76 -6.07
CA LYS A 237 11.58 23.97 -7.07
C LYS A 237 10.78 22.90 -6.34
N LYS A 238 9.44 23.05 -6.30
CA LYS A 238 8.53 22.05 -5.76
C LYS A 238 8.87 20.69 -6.36
N ASN A 239 9.19 19.71 -5.51
CA ASN A 239 9.58 18.39 -5.97
C ASN A 239 8.29 17.59 -6.29
N ASN A 240 8.10 17.22 -7.55
CA ASN A 240 6.95 16.45 -7.99
C ASN A 240 7.18 14.92 -7.95
N LYS A 241 8.20 14.45 -7.21
CA LYS A 241 8.49 13.02 -7.06
C LYS A 241 8.39 12.60 -5.61
N PHE A 242 7.76 11.46 -5.38
CA PHE A 242 7.70 10.82 -4.07
C PHE A 242 8.02 9.34 -4.17
N ARG A 243 8.34 8.71 -3.04
CA ARG A 243 8.57 7.29 -2.92
C ARG A 243 7.54 6.65 -2.01
N ILE A 244 7.16 5.43 -2.33
CA ILE A 244 6.45 4.52 -1.42
C ILE A 244 7.27 3.24 -1.32
N PHE A 245 7.50 2.80 -0.10
CA PHE A 245 8.16 1.53 0.21
C PHE A 245 7.31 0.77 1.22
N GLY A 246 7.09 -0.52 0.96
CA GLY A 246 6.37 -1.38 1.88
C GLY A 246 7.22 -2.56 2.31
N MET A 247 7.04 -2.96 3.56
CA MET A 247 7.59 -4.15 4.19
C MET A 247 6.46 -4.92 4.86
N ALA A 248 6.41 -6.23 4.68
CA ALA A 248 5.38 -7.08 5.28
C ALA A 248 5.94 -8.43 5.75
N LYS A 249 5.22 -9.09 6.66
CA LYS A 249 5.41 -10.49 7.04
C LYS A 249 4.06 -11.21 7.07
N GLY A 250 4.10 -12.50 6.88
CA GLY A 250 2.97 -13.39 6.96
C GLY A 250 3.18 -14.62 6.06
N SER A 251 2.87 -15.80 6.58
CA SER A 251 3.01 -17.09 5.91
C SER A 251 1.91 -18.07 6.36
N GLY A 252 1.64 -18.20 7.65
CA GLY A 252 0.51 -18.92 8.24
C GLY A 252 -0.43 -18.04 9.04
N MET A 253 -1.62 -18.56 9.37
CA MET A 253 -2.73 -17.86 10.00
C MET A 253 -3.14 -16.65 9.15
N ILE A 254 -3.41 -16.86 7.84
CA ILE A 254 -3.68 -15.82 6.85
C ILE A 254 -5.07 -15.97 6.24
N HIS A 255 -6.06 -15.29 6.82
CA HIS A 255 -7.39 -15.04 6.24
C HIS A 255 -7.92 -13.69 6.69
N PRO A 256 -7.42 -12.58 6.15
CA PRO A 256 -7.77 -11.26 6.65
C PRO A 256 -9.25 -10.91 6.41
N ASN A 257 -9.94 -10.58 7.49
CA ASN A 257 -11.06 -9.63 7.50
C ASN A 257 -10.61 -8.41 8.31
N MET A 258 -9.67 -7.65 7.79
CA MET A 258 -8.59 -6.90 8.40
C MET A 258 -7.60 -7.82 9.11
N ALA A 259 -6.88 -8.54 8.36
CA ALA A 259 -5.49 -8.93 8.23
C ALA A 259 -4.92 -9.94 9.24
N THR A 260 -4.36 -11.07 8.74
CA THR A 260 -3.39 -11.92 9.48
C THR A 260 -1.97 -11.67 8.97
N MET A 261 -1.49 -10.43 9.11
CA MET A 261 -0.17 -10.04 8.63
C MET A 261 0.28 -8.74 9.31
N LEU A 262 1.55 -8.46 9.28
CA LEU A 262 2.06 -7.14 9.60
C LEU A 262 2.49 -6.47 8.31
N GLY A 263 1.96 -5.27 8.03
CA GLY A 263 2.31 -4.44 6.89
C GLY A 263 2.68 -3.04 7.30
N PHE A 264 3.83 -2.58 6.85
CA PHE A 264 4.33 -1.24 7.12
C PHE A 264 4.63 -0.57 5.79
N ILE A 265 3.92 0.52 5.51
CA ILE A 265 4.05 1.29 4.27
C ILE A 265 4.61 2.65 4.63
N LEU A 266 5.72 3.01 4.04
CA LEU A 266 6.45 4.26 4.27
C LEU A 266 6.37 5.12 3.01
N THR A 267 6.13 6.41 3.18
CA THR A 267 6.15 7.36 2.06
C THR A 267 6.67 8.72 2.51
N ASP A 268 7.39 9.39 1.62
CA ASP A 268 7.85 10.76 1.83
C ASP A 268 6.88 11.84 1.33
N ILE A 269 5.67 11.45 0.87
CA ILE A 269 4.64 12.37 0.40
C ILE A 269 4.06 13.21 1.54
N ALA A 270 3.71 14.46 1.26
CA ALA A 270 2.90 15.31 2.13
C ALA A 270 1.42 15.15 1.77
N ILE A 271 0.62 14.63 2.71
CA ILE A 271 -0.82 14.32 2.54
C ILE A 271 -1.54 14.50 3.87
N SER A 272 -2.81 14.95 3.85
CA SER A 272 -3.62 15.03 5.06
C SER A 272 -3.90 13.64 5.64
N LYS A 273 -4.11 13.60 6.94
CA LYS A 273 -4.37 12.37 7.69
C LYS A 273 -5.65 11.67 7.24
N GLU A 274 -6.69 12.44 7.02
CA GLU A 274 -8.01 11.97 6.63
C GLU A 274 -7.94 11.25 5.27
N LEU A 275 -7.30 11.86 4.29
CA LEU A 275 -7.12 11.27 2.96
C LEU A 275 -6.17 10.06 2.99
N LEU A 276 -5.17 10.09 3.86
CA LEU A 276 -4.27 8.94 4.06
C LEU A 276 -5.03 7.74 4.63
N GLN A 277 -5.88 7.96 5.64
CA GLN A 277 -6.72 6.93 6.25
C GLN A 277 -7.79 6.41 5.27
N GLU A 278 -8.45 7.31 4.53
CA GLU A 278 -9.43 6.93 3.51
C GLU A 278 -8.78 6.04 2.44
N ALA A 279 -7.64 6.47 1.90
CA ALA A 279 -6.90 5.70 0.88
C ALA A 279 -6.49 4.31 1.40
N LEU A 280 -5.96 4.23 2.62
CA LEU A 280 -5.58 2.95 3.22
C LEU A 280 -6.79 2.04 3.40
N SER A 281 -7.89 2.56 3.95
CA SER A 281 -9.11 1.79 4.21
C SER A 281 -9.69 1.20 2.93
N GLU A 282 -9.83 2.02 1.88
CA GLU A 282 -10.31 1.57 0.56
C GLU A 282 -9.39 0.52 -0.07
N ILE A 283 -8.08 0.79 -0.11
CA ILE A 283 -7.11 -0.10 -0.76
C ILE A 283 -6.99 -1.43 -0.02
N ASN A 284 -7.08 -1.41 1.29
CA ASN A 284 -6.99 -2.61 2.09
C ASN A 284 -8.10 -3.63 1.77
N THR A 285 -9.33 -3.18 1.51
CA THR A 285 -10.44 -4.06 1.12
C THR A 285 -10.19 -4.77 -0.21
N GLN A 286 -9.35 -4.19 -1.08
CA GLN A 286 -9.04 -4.70 -2.41
C GLN A 286 -7.67 -5.40 -2.49
N THR A 287 -6.94 -5.49 -1.38
CA THR A 287 -5.57 -6.02 -1.36
C THR A 287 -5.36 -7.02 -0.24
N PHE A 288 -5.00 -6.57 0.96
CA PHE A 288 -4.72 -7.49 2.07
C PHE A 288 -5.98 -8.27 2.52
N ASN A 289 -7.18 -7.69 2.48
CA ASN A 289 -8.42 -8.43 2.76
C ASN A 289 -8.79 -9.45 1.68
N GLN A 290 -8.10 -9.44 0.55
CA GLN A 290 -8.30 -10.36 -0.57
C GLN A 290 -7.20 -11.43 -0.66
N ILE A 291 -6.57 -11.79 0.47
CA ILE A 291 -5.66 -12.94 0.52
C ILE A 291 -6.20 -14.01 1.48
N SER A 292 -5.78 -15.26 1.27
CA SER A 292 -5.97 -16.37 2.21
C SER A 292 -4.89 -17.42 2.03
N VAL A 293 -4.37 -17.96 3.14
CA VAL A 293 -3.50 -19.14 3.17
C VAL A 293 -4.26 -20.33 3.78
N ASP A 294 -4.85 -20.19 4.95
CA ASP A 294 -5.39 -21.28 5.74
C ASP A 294 -6.79 -21.04 6.31
N GLY A 295 -7.35 -19.86 6.10
CA GLY A 295 -8.70 -19.53 6.59
C GLY A 295 -8.72 -18.93 8.00
N ASP A 296 -7.59 -18.84 8.70
CA ASP A 296 -7.50 -18.38 10.08
C ASP A 296 -7.14 -16.90 10.19
N THR A 297 -7.82 -16.17 11.11
CA THR A 297 -7.58 -14.74 11.37
C THR A 297 -6.81 -14.55 12.67
N SER A 298 -5.68 -13.83 12.63
CA SER A 298 -4.81 -13.59 13.79
C SER A 298 -5.31 -12.51 14.74
N THR A 299 -4.73 -12.50 15.91
CA THR A 299 -4.94 -11.53 16.98
C THR A 299 -4.14 -10.23 16.82
N ASN A 300 -3.15 -10.20 15.91
CA ASN A 300 -2.12 -9.14 15.86
C ASN A 300 -2.12 -8.28 14.61
N ASP A 301 -3.02 -8.56 13.69
CA ASP A 301 -2.93 -8.02 12.33
C ASP A 301 -3.04 -6.52 12.27
N MET A 302 -2.14 -5.92 11.49
CA MET A 302 -2.17 -4.50 11.23
C MET A 302 -1.51 -4.14 9.89
N VAL A 303 -2.04 -3.10 9.25
CA VAL A 303 -1.32 -2.34 8.23
C VAL A 303 -1.24 -0.90 8.68
N VAL A 304 -0.02 -0.36 8.73
CA VAL A 304 0.25 1.03 9.09
C VAL A 304 0.91 1.73 7.92
N VAL A 305 0.42 2.92 7.57
CA VAL A 305 1.06 3.83 6.61
C VAL A 305 1.62 5.02 7.36
N LEU A 306 2.87 5.36 7.09
CA LEU A 306 3.57 6.52 7.64
C LEU A 306 3.97 7.45 6.50
N ALA A 307 3.49 8.70 6.53
CA ALA A 307 3.75 9.74 5.54
C ALA A 307 4.43 10.94 6.22
N ASN A 308 5.72 11.18 5.96
CA ASN A 308 6.51 12.17 6.67
C ASN A 308 6.73 13.51 5.92
N GLY A 309 6.16 13.68 4.72
CA GLY A 309 6.22 14.94 3.97
C GLY A 309 7.60 15.33 3.43
N ALA A 310 8.63 14.51 3.60
CA ALA A 310 10.01 14.84 3.21
C ALA A 310 10.23 14.92 1.68
N ALA A 311 9.23 14.61 0.86
CA ALA A 311 9.23 14.87 -0.57
C ALA A 311 9.08 16.37 -0.87
N LYS A 312 8.54 17.15 0.08
CA LYS A 312 8.28 18.60 -0.07
C LYS A 312 7.35 18.94 -1.24
N ASN A 313 6.40 18.07 -1.54
CA ASN A 313 5.29 18.38 -2.43
C ASN A 313 4.27 19.28 -1.70
N GLU A 314 3.40 19.92 -2.45
CA GLU A 314 2.21 20.56 -1.88
C GLU A 314 1.34 19.54 -1.14
N ILE A 315 0.84 19.90 0.04
CA ILE A 315 0.04 18.98 0.86
C ILE A 315 -1.21 18.57 0.09
N ILE A 316 -1.37 17.27 -0.12
CA ILE A 316 -2.60 16.74 -0.70
C ILE A 316 -3.69 16.76 0.37
N SER A 317 -4.58 17.76 0.26
CA SER A 317 -5.69 18.02 1.20
C SER A 317 -7.07 17.82 0.58
N SER A 318 -7.15 17.44 -0.71
CA SER A 318 -8.40 17.19 -1.44
C SER A 318 -8.27 15.99 -2.38
N LYS A 319 -9.39 15.48 -2.89
CA LYS A 319 -9.45 14.37 -3.86
C LYS A 319 -9.04 14.82 -5.27
N SER A 320 -7.85 15.37 -5.36
CA SER A 320 -7.22 15.86 -6.58
C SER A 320 -6.65 14.73 -7.46
N THR A 321 -6.15 15.10 -8.64
CA THR A 321 -5.40 14.17 -9.49
C THR A 321 -4.18 13.58 -8.78
N ASP A 322 -3.49 14.35 -7.94
CA ASP A 322 -2.34 13.89 -7.16
C ASP A 322 -2.76 12.88 -6.09
N TYR A 323 -3.94 13.05 -5.47
CA TYR A 323 -4.53 12.04 -4.60
C TYR A 323 -4.78 10.72 -5.33
N GLU A 324 -5.34 10.75 -6.52
CA GLU A 324 -5.57 9.56 -7.32
C GLU A 324 -4.26 8.87 -7.78
N ILE A 325 -3.22 9.66 -8.08
CA ILE A 325 -1.87 9.13 -8.34
C ILE A 325 -1.33 8.43 -7.10
N PHE A 326 -1.45 9.06 -5.92
CA PHE A 326 -1.04 8.48 -4.65
C PHE A 326 -1.80 7.18 -4.36
N LYS A 327 -3.14 7.16 -4.47
CA LYS A 327 -3.96 5.95 -4.28
C LYS A 327 -3.51 4.80 -5.19
N LYS A 328 -3.31 5.07 -6.47
CA LYS A 328 -2.82 4.07 -7.43
C LYS A 328 -1.43 3.55 -7.06
N ALA A 329 -0.55 4.42 -6.59
CA ALA A 329 0.79 4.05 -6.15
C ALA A 329 0.74 3.19 -4.88
N LEU A 330 -0.05 3.58 -3.88
CA LEU A 330 -0.28 2.82 -2.65
C LEU A 330 -0.88 1.44 -2.96
N LYS A 331 -1.92 1.38 -3.79
CA LYS A 331 -2.52 0.11 -4.24
C LYS A 331 -1.50 -0.80 -4.90
N LYS A 332 -0.63 -0.26 -5.75
CA LYS A 332 0.43 -1.05 -6.41
C LYS A 332 1.40 -1.68 -5.41
N VAL A 333 1.78 -0.97 -4.36
CA VAL A 333 2.64 -1.51 -3.29
C VAL A 333 1.88 -2.57 -2.49
N CYS A 334 0.66 -2.28 -2.04
CA CYS A 334 -0.15 -3.22 -1.26
C CYS A 334 -0.45 -4.52 -2.01
N VAL A 335 -0.82 -4.45 -3.30
CA VAL A 335 -1.03 -5.64 -4.15
C VAL A 335 0.23 -6.51 -4.23
N ASN A 336 1.41 -5.88 -4.39
CA ASN A 336 2.65 -6.66 -4.47
C ASN A 336 2.99 -7.34 -3.15
N LEU A 337 2.79 -6.69 -2.01
CA LEU A 337 3.00 -7.30 -0.70
C LEU A 337 1.99 -8.41 -0.42
N ALA A 338 0.71 -8.19 -0.72
CA ALA A 338 -0.35 -9.19 -0.59
C ALA A 338 -0.05 -10.46 -1.39
N LYS A 339 0.41 -10.30 -2.64
CA LYS A 339 0.87 -11.43 -3.47
C LYS A 339 2.09 -12.15 -2.90
N GLN A 340 3.05 -11.43 -2.33
CA GLN A 340 4.22 -12.04 -1.71
C GLN A 340 3.84 -12.85 -0.46
N ILE A 341 2.87 -12.37 0.34
CA ILE A 341 2.34 -13.10 1.49
C ILE A 341 1.65 -14.38 1.03
N ALA A 342 0.72 -14.30 0.08
CA ALA A 342 0.01 -15.46 -0.44
C ALA A 342 0.96 -16.48 -1.10
N LYS A 343 1.99 -16.03 -1.81
CA LYS A 343 2.99 -16.90 -2.45
C LYS A 343 3.85 -17.65 -1.43
N ASP A 344 4.12 -17.03 -0.28
CA ASP A 344 4.94 -17.57 0.80
C ASP A 344 4.06 -18.25 1.86
N GLY A 345 2.85 -18.69 1.52
CA GLY A 345 2.02 -19.50 2.41
C GLY A 345 2.76 -20.73 2.89
N GLU A 346 2.58 -21.11 4.17
CA GLU A 346 3.25 -22.28 4.75
C GLU A 346 3.05 -23.52 3.88
N GLY A 347 4.14 -24.13 3.41
CA GLY A 347 4.12 -25.28 2.53
C GLY A 347 3.64 -25.02 1.09
N ALA A 348 3.42 -23.76 0.69
CA ALA A 348 2.88 -23.43 -0.64
C ALA A 348 3.86 -23.75 -1.77
N THR A 349 3.35 -24.35 -2.84
CA THR A 349 4.09 -24.59 -4.09
C THR A 349 3.61 -23.70 -5.24
N HIS A 350 2.37 -23.20 -5.17
CA HIS A 350 1.75 -22.37 -6.20
C HIS A 350 1.12 -21.11 -5.60
N LEU A 351 1.30 -19.98 -6.28
CA LEU A 351 0.47 -18.79 -6.06
C LEU A 351 -0.81 -18.93 -6.87
N LEU A 352 -1.96 -18.89 -6.22
CA LEU A 352 -3.28 -18.88 -6.83
C LEU A 352 -3.79 -17.44 -6.93
N GLU A 353 -4.14 -16.99 -8.14
CA GLU A 353 -4.79 -15.70 -8.40
C GLU A 353 -6.18 -15.94 -8.97
N VAL A 354 -7.23 -15.53 -8.27
CA VAL A 354 -8.63 -15.57 -8.75
C VAL A 354 -9.02 -14.18 -9.20
N SER A 355 -9.62 -14.05 -10.37
CA SER A 355 -10.15 -12.82 -10.92
C SER A 355 -11.61 -13.01 -11.32
N ILE A 356 -12.51 -12.29 -10.67
CA ILE A 356 -13.92 -12.19 -11.03
C ILE A 356 -14.11 -10.90 -11.83
N LYS A 357 -14.84 -10.97 -12.95
CA LYS A 357 -15.22 -9.85 -13.79
C LYS A 357 -16.72 -9.84 -14.05
N ASN A 358 -17.21 -8.67 -14.46
CA ASN A 358 -18.60 -8.45 -14.86
C ASN A 358 -19.60 -8.89 -13.78
N ALA A 359 -19.29 -8.56 -12.51
CA ALA A 359 -20.17 -8.78 -11.36
C ALA A 359 -21.13 -7.59 -11.18
N GLN A 360 -22.28 -7.80 -10.54
CA GLN A 360 -23.25 -6.76 -10.21
C GLN A 360 -22.71 -5.72 -9.24
N SER A 361 -21.84 -6.15 -8.32
CA SER A 361 -21.20 -5.27 -7.33
C SER A 361 -19.76 -5.68 -7.03
N LEU A 362 -18.99 -4.72 -6.50
CA LEU A 362 -17.63 -5.00 -6.01
C LEU A 362 -17.66 -6.03 -4.87
N GLN A 363 -18.64 -5.93 -3.96
CA GLN A 363 -18.81 -6.86 -2.84
C GLN A 363 -19.04 -8.29 -3.33
N GLN A 364 -19.91 -8.51 -4.32
CA GLN A 364 -20.15 -9.83 -4.93
C GLN A 364 -18.84 -10.41 -5.49
N ALA A 365 -18.10 -9.63 -6.30
CA ALA A 365 -16.85 -10.06 -6.88
C ALA A 365 -15.78 -10.41 -5.82
N GLN A 366 -15.70 -9.64 -4.74
CA GLN A 366 -14.80 -9.88 -3.62
C GLN A 366 -15.16 -11.15 -2.84
N THR A 367 -16.43 -11.32 -2.51
CA THR A 367 -16.92 -12.50 -1.77
C THR A 367 -16.66 -13.78 -2.55
N LEU A 368 -17.05 -13.83 -3.81
CA LEU A 368 -16.82 -14.98 -4.68
C LEU A 368 -15.34 -15.31 -4.84
N SER A 369 -14.50 -14.31 -5.15
CA SER A 369 -13.07 -14.55 -5.34
C SER A 369 -12.39 -15.02 -4.06
N LYS A 370 -12.79 -14.49 -2.88
CA LYS A 370 -12.25 -14.88 -1.59
C LYS A 370 -12.68 -16.29 -1.18
N ALA A 371 -13.93 -16.69 -1.44
CA ALA A 371 -14.42 -18.05 -1.20
C ALA A 371 -13.61 -19.09 -1.98
N ILE A 372 -13.31 -18.82 -3.24
CA ILE A 372 -12.53 -19.74 -4.09
C ILE A 372 -11.12 -19.94 -3.54
N ILE A 373 -10.39 -18.87 -3.19
CA ILE A 373 -9.02 -19.00 -2.66
C ILE A 373 -8.97 -19.60 -1.26
N GLY A 374 -10.08 -19.52 -0.50
CA GLY A 374 -10.21 -20.08 0.85
C GLY A 374 -10.63 -21.55 0.87
N SER A 375 -11.11 -22.10 -0.25
CA SER A 375 -11.60 -23.48 -0.33
C SER A 375 -10.45 -24.48 -0.30
N ASN A 376 -10.41 -25.33 0.73
CA ASN A 376 -9.40 -26.41 0.85
C ASN A 376 -9.47 -27.37 -0.35
N LEU A 377 -10.66 -27.69 -0.86
CA LEU A 377 -10.80 -28.55 -2.03
C LEU A 377 -10.25 -27.92 -3.30
N VAL A 378 -10.43 -26.62 -3.51
CA VAL A 378 -9.82 -25.91 -4.63
C VAL A 378 -8.30 -25.88 -4.48
N LYS A 379 -7.78 -25.57 -3.29
CA LYS A 379 -6.35 -25.50 -3.01
C LYS A 379 -5.65 -26.85 -3.23
N THR A 380 -6.27 -27.97 -2.81
CA THR A 380 -5.75 -29.32 -3.04
C THR A 380 -5.83 -29.73 -4.51
N ALA A 381 -6.86 -29.30 -5.27
CA ALA A 381 -6.92 -29.52 -6.70
C ALA A 381 -5.76 -28.78 -7.44
N ILE A 382 -5.45 -27.56 -7.04
CA ILE A 382 -4.29 -26.82 -7.61
C ILE A 382 -2.98 -27.54 -7.29
N PHE A 383 -2.78 -28.02 -6.06
CA PHE A 383 -1.62 -28.82 -5.68
C PHE A 383 -1.48 -30.07 -6.54
N GLY A 384 -2.58 -30.81 -6.74
CA GLY A 384 -2.65 -32.02 -7.57
C GLY A 384 -2.60 -31.75 -9.08
N LYS A 385 -2.63 -30.47 -9.50
CA LYS A 385 -2.73 -30.04 -10.92
C LYS A 385 -3.97 -30.60 -11.61
N ASP A 386 -5.06 -30.74 -10.84
CA ASP A 386 -6.39 -31.20 -11.28
C ASP A 386 -7.24 -29.99 -11.69
N ALA A 387 -7.73 -29.99 -12.92
CA ALA A 387 -8.57 -28.91 -13.46
C ALA A 387 -10.03 -29.00 -12.95
N ASN A 388 -10.20 -29.25 -11.67
CA ASN A 388 -11.47 -29.53 -11.02
C ASN A 388 -12.34 -28.28 -10.84
N TRP A 389 -13.02 -27.89 -11.90
CA TRP A 389 -13.92 -26.73 -11.86
C TRP A 389 -15.16 -26.97 -10.99
N GLY A 390 -15.56 -28.23 -10.75
CA GLY A 390 -16.65 -28.57 -9.85
C GLY A 390 -16.40 -28.08 -8.41
N ARG A 391 -15.15 -28.13 -7.93
CA ARG A 391 -14.74 -27.56 -6.62
C ARG A 391 -14.82 -26.05 -6.61
N ILE A 392 -14.54 -25.40 -7.74
CA ILE A 392 -14.61 -23.94 -7.86
C ILE A 392 -16.07 -23.47 -7.81
N ILE A 393 -16.97 -24.08 -8.60
CA ILE A 393 -18.39 -23.71 -8.58
C ILE A 393 -19.04 -24.03 -7.24
N CYS A 394 -18.65 -25.10 -6.58
CA CYS A 394 -19.07 -25.40 -5.21
C CYS A 394 -18.66 -24.30 -4.24
N ALA A 395 -17.39 -23.83 -4.30
CA ALA A 395 -16.90 -22.73 -3.47
C ALA A 395 -17.65 -21.42 -3.75
N MET A 396 -18.01 -21.15 -4.99
CA MET A 396 -18.86 -20.01 -5.33
C MET A 396 -20.27 -20.15 -4.75
N GLY A 397 -20.84 -21.34 -4.84
CA GLY A 397 -22.23 -21.62 -4.40
C GLY A 397 -22.47 -21.43 -2.89
N TYR A 398 -21.50 -21.77 -2.04
CA TYR A 398 -21.62 -21.56 -0.58
C TYR A 398 -21.05 -20.21 -0.08
N SER A 399 -20.63 -19.32 -0.98
CA SER A 399 -19.93 -18.07 -0.63
C SER A 399 -20.81 -16.98 0.03
N ASN A 400 -22.13 -17.19 0.13
CA ASN A 400 -23.14 -16.19 0.52
C ASN A 400 -23.24 -15.01 -0.47
N ALA A 401 -22.77 -15.16 -1.72
CA ALA A 401 -22.97 -14.21 -2.80
C ALA A 401 -23.75 -14.89 -3.93
N SER A 402 -24.93 -14.37 -4.27
CA SER A 402 -25.71 -14.88 -5.38
C SER A 402 -25.03 -14.59 -6.73
N PHE A 403 -25.18 -15.50 -7.70
CA PHE A 403 -24.78 -15.31 -9.09
C PHE A 403 -25.56 -16.28 -9.97
N ASP A 404 -25.67 -15.99 -11.27
CA ASP A 404 -26.34 -16.87 -12.23
C ASP A 404 -25.38 -17.97 -12.71
N ALA A 405 -25.60 -19.20 -12.22
CA ALA A 405 -24.78 -20.35 -12.58
C ALA A 405 -24.91 -20.77 -14.05
N SER A 406 -25.93 -20.29 -14.78
CA SER A 406 -26.15 -20.61 -16.19
C SER A 406 -25.38 -19.71 -17.16
N LYS A 407 -24.79 -18.61 -16.67
CA LYS A 407 -24.16 -17.57 -17.53
C LYS A 407 -22.64 -17.48 -17.42
N PHE A 408 -22.02 -17.93 -16.32
CA PHE A 408 -20.61 -17.68 -16.09
C PHE A 408 -19.66 -18.46 -17.03
N ASN A 409 -18.50 -17.85 -17.30
CA ASN A 409 -17.38 -18.50 -17.98
C ASN A 409 -16.20 -18.68 -17.03
N LEU A 410 -15.46 -19.79 -17.16
CA LEU A 410 -14.27 -20.09 -16.37
C LEU A 410 -13.09 -20.49 -17.24
N ILE A 411 -11.92 -19.87 -16.99
CA ILE A 411 -10.68 -20.13 -17.71
C ILE A 411 -9.56 -20.35 -16.70
N PHE A 412 -8.79 -21.44 -16.84
CA PHE A 412 -7.47 -21.54 -16.22
C PHE A 412 -6.41 -20.87 -17.11
N ALA A 413 -5.49 -20.14 -16.49
CA ALA A 413 -4.41 -19.46 -17.20
C ALA A 413 -3.11 -19.44 -16.38
N SER A 414 -1.97 -19.48 -17.07
CA SER A 414 -0.63 -19.30 -16.50
C SER A 414 0.35 -18.81 -17.56
N LYS A 415 1.64 -18.74 -17.24
CA LYS A 415 2.70 -18.50 -18.25
C LYS A 415 2.76 -19.59 -19.36
N LYS A 416 2.17 -20.77 -19.11
CA LYS A 416 2.14 -21.91 -20.04
C LYS A 416 0.91 -21.90 -20.96
N GLY A 417 0.03 -20.90 -20.85
CA GLY A 417 -1.13 -20.77 -21.74
C GLY A 417 -2.44 -20.53 -21.00
N LYS A 418 -3.54 -20.71 -21.71
CA LYS A 418 -4.92 -20.62 -21.19
C LYS A 418 -5.80 -21.71 -21.76
N ILE A 419 -6.82 -22.13 -21.00
CA ILE A 419 -7.80 -23.12 -21.41
C ILE A 419 -9.17 -22.78 -20.80
N ALA A 420 -10.20 -22.75 -21.63
CA ALA A 420 -11.57 -22.57 -21.19
C ALA A 420 -12.08 -23.91 -20.64
N ILE A 421 -12.70 -23.87 -19.47
CA ILE A 421 -13.20 -25.06 -18.76
C ILE A 421 -14.72 -25.02 -18.65
N VAL A 422 -15.29 -23.82 -18.50
CA VAL A 422 -16.75 -23.61 -18.47
C VAL A 422 -17.10 -22.50 -19.44
N LYS A 423 -18.16 -22.67 -20.20
CA LYS A 423 -18.76 -21.68 -21.08
C LYS A 423 -20.27 -21.65 -20.83
N ASN A 424 -20.80 -20.46 -20.49
CA ASN A 424 -22.20 -20.24 -20.18
C ASN A 424 -22.74 -21.30 -19.19
N GLY A 425 -22.08 -21.47 -18.06
CA GLY A 425 -22.47 -22.39 -16.98
C GLY A 425 -22.22 -23.86 -17.25
N VAL A 426 -21.86 -24.27 -18.48
CA VAL A 426 -21.66 -25.64 -18.87
C VAL A 426 -20.20 -26.00 -19.05
N GLY A 427 -19.75 -27.12 -18.51
CA GLY A 427 -18.39 -27.64 -18.71
C GLY A 427 -18.09 -27.91 -20.18
N THR A 428 -16.90 -27.51 -20.63
CA THR A 428 -16.45 -27.76 -22.01
C THR A 428 -15.65 -29.06 -22.10
N ALA A 429 -15.64 -29.70 -23.26
CA ALA A 429 -14.63 -30.72 -23.56
C ALA A 429 -13.26 -30.01 -23.68
N PHE A 430 -12.31 -30.39 -22.83
CA PHE A 430 -10.98 -29.78 -22.84
C PHE A 430 -9.88 -30.86 -22.77
N ASN A 431 -8.68 -30.50 -23.23
CA ASN A 431 -7.53 -31.38 -23.18
C ASN A 431 -6.91 -31.39 -21.77
N GLU A 432 -7.01 -32.49 -21.06
CA GLU A 432 -6.52 -32.68 -19.68
C GLU A 432 -5.01 -32.45 -19.55
N ASN A 433 -4.22 -32.96 -20.51
CA ASN A 433 -2.76 -32.79 -20.51
C ASN A 433 -2.37 -31.28 -20.64
N LYS A 434 -3.11 -30.54 -21.46
CA LYS A 434 -2.93 -29.08 -21.57
C LYS A 434 -3.33 -28.38 -20.29
N ALA A 435 -4.44 -28.76 -19.66
CA ALA A 435 -4.89 -28.21 -18.39
C ALA A 435 -3.84 -28.48 -17.28
N LYS A 436 -3.36 -29.71 -17.14
CA LYS A 436 -2.31 -30.12 -16.21
C LYS A 436 -1.01 -29.34 -16.42
N SER A 437 -0.61 -29.11 -17.70
CA SER A 437 0.54 -28.26 -18.03
C SER A 437 0.35 -26.84 -17.54
N ILE A 438 -0.81 -26.21 -17.77
CA ILE A 438 -1.12 -24.85 -17.32
C ILE A 438 -1.08 -24.75 -15.79
N LEU A 439 -1.66 -25.72 -15.08
CA LEU A 439 -1.71 -25.78 -13.62
C LEU A 439 -0.36 -26.09 -12.97
N SER A 440 0.62 -26.60 -13.70
CA SER A 440 1.99 -26.85 -13.19
C SER A 440 2.89 -25.61 -13.14
N ALA A 441 2.37 -24.42 -13.41
CA ALA A 441 3.15 -23.16 -13.33
C ALA A 441 3.12 -22.57 -11.91
N ASP A 442 4.20 -21.88 -11.50
CA ASP A 442 4.33 -21.25 -10.16
C ASP A 442 3.18 -20.27 -9.81
N VAL A 443 2.52 -19.71 -10.85
CA VAL A 443 1.36 -18.81 -10.70
C VAL A 443 0.23 -19.37 -11.57
N VAL A 444 -0.83 -19.81 -10.92
CA VAL A 444 -2.06 -20.28 -11.53
C VAL A 444 -3.13 -19.19 -11.41
N ARG A 445 -3.83 -18.92 -12.50
CA ARG A 445 -4.94 -17.96 -12.54
C ARG A 445 -6.24 -18.64 -12.85
N ILE A 446 -7.25 -18.36 -12.03
CA ILE A 446 -8.65 -18.69 -12.29
C ILE A 446 -9.34 -17.39 -12.71
N LEU A 447 -9.78 -17.35 -13.97
CA LEU A 447 -10.45 -16.18 -14.55
C LEU A 447 -11.92 -16.52 -14.72
N ILE A 448 -12.79 -15.78 -14.04
CA ILE A 448 -14.24 -15.98 -14.07
C ILE A 448 -14.90 -14.72 -14.58
N ASP A 449 -15.77 -14.88 -15.57
CA ASP A 449 -16.62 -13.83 -16.11
C ASP A 449 -18.07 -14.17 -15.78
N LEU A 450 -18.71 -13.35 -14.95
CA LEU A 450 -20.09 -13.57 -14.51
C LEU A 450 -21.15 -13.11 -15.53
N GLN A 451 -20.75 -12.26 -16.48
CA GLN A 451 -21.63 -11.69 -17.49
C GLN A 451 -22.87 -10.97 -16.92
N ASP A 452 -22.77 -10.39 -15.72
CA ASP A 452 -23.93 -9.90 -14.94
C ASP A 452 -23.72 -8.48 -14.39
N GLY A 453 -22.75 -7.72 -14.90
CA GLY A 453 -22.48 -6.37 -14.45
C GLY A 453 -21.15 -5.80 -14.97
N THR A 454 -20.59 -4.84 -14.22
CA THR A 454 -19.37 -4.14 -14.63
C THR A 454 -18.26 -4.16 -13.59
N HIS A 455 -18.53 -4.71 -12.42
CA HIS A 455 -17.58 -4.71 -11.32
C HIS A 455 -16.61 -5.89 -11.41
N SER A 456 -15.44 -5.72 -10.79
CA SER A 456 -14.42 -6.76 -10.78
C SER A 456 -13.59 -6.73 -9.51
N ALA A 457 -13.15 -7.92 -9.07
CA ALA A 457 -12.22 -8.06 -7.96
C ALA A 457 -11.18 -9.16 -8.25
N LYS A 458 -10.10 -9.13 -7.44
CA LYS A 458 -9.08 -10.17 -7.43
C LYS A 458 -8.82 -10.62 -6.01
N ALA A 459 -8.53 -11.92 -5.86
CA ALA A 459 -8.04 -12.50 -4.63
C ALA A 459 -6.78 -13.34 -4.88
N TRP A 460 -5.94 -13.48 -3.86
CA TRP A 460 -4.70 -14.25 -3.94
C TRP A 460 -4.61 -15.25 -2.79
N GLY A 461 -4.29 -16.48 -3.12
CA GLY A 461 -4.06 -17.56 -2.17
C GLY A 461 -2.89 -18.43 -2.62
N CYS A 462 -2.76 -19.58 -2.00
CA CYS A 462 -1.81 -20.61 -2.38
C CYS A 462 -2.54 -21.96 -2.44
N ASP A 463 -1.88 -22.97 -2.99
CA ASP A 463 -2.27 -24.36 -2.87
C ASP A 463 -2.16 -24.88 -1.43
N LEU A 464 -2.61 -26.09 -1.17
CA LEU A 464 -2.52 -26.78 0.11
C LEU A 464 -1.75 -28.09 -0.10
N SER A 465 -0.53 -28.13 0.42
CA SER A 465 0.39 -29.27 0.32
C SER A 465 0.49 -30.05 1.63
N TYR A 466 1.15 -31.21 1.60
CA TYR A 466 1.48 -31.98 2.79
C TYR A 466 2.41 -31.24 3.76
N ASP A 467 3.25 -30.34 3.26
CA ASP A 467 4.18 -29.56 4.09
C ASP A 467 3.46 -28.56 4.99
N TYR A 468 2.25 -28.10 4.64
CA TYR A 468 1.42 -27.28 5.55
C TYR A 468 1.17 -28.04 6.87
N ILE A 469 0.81 -29.32 6.80
CA ILE A 469 0.56 -30.13 7.99
C ILE A 469 1.83 -30.32 8.81
N LYS A 470 2.98 -30.64 8.15
CA LYS A 470 4.28 -30.80 8.83
C LYS A 470 4.68 -29.55 9.58
N ILE A 471 4.57 -28.36 8.96
CA ILE A 471 4.96 -27.08 9.56
C ILE A 471 4.10 -26.76 10.79
N ASN A 472 2.79 -27.06 10.73
CA ASN A 472 1.86 -26.66 11.78
C ASN A 472 1.73 -27.68 12.90
N ALA A 473 2.05 -28.97 12.68
CA ALA A 473 2.03 -30.01 13.72
C ALA A 473 3.06 -29.72 14.83
N ASP A 474 4.21 -29.11 14.49
CA ASP A 474 5.34 -28.85 15.40
C ASP A 474 5.58 -27.35 15.71
N TYR A 475 4.59 -26.48 15.48
CA TYR A 475 4.75 -25.02 15.57
C TYR A 475 5.21 -24.51 16.96
N ARG A 476 4.90 -25.24 18.05
CA ARG A 476 5.26 -24.86 19.42
C ARG A 476 6.62 -25.35 19.88
N SER A 477 7.20 -26.33 19.23
CA SER A 477 8.49 -26.94 19.57
C SER A 477 9.71 -26.07 19.23
#